data_2b11c45fdcdc0319a161b0aaba6e9965
#
_entry.id   2b11c45fdcdc0319a161b0aaba6e9965
#
_cell.length_a   1.000
_cell.length_b   1.000
_cell.length_c   1.000
_cell.angle_alpha   90.00
_cell.angle_beta   90.00
_cell.angle_gamma   90.00
#
_symmetry.space_group_name_H-M   'P 1'
#
loop_
_entity.id
_entity.type
_entity.pdbx_description
1 polymer ?
#
loop_
_entity_poly.entity_id
_entity_poly.type
_entity_poly.pdbx_seq_one_letter_code
_entity_poly.pdbx_strand_id
1 'polypeptide(L)'
;MKITQLTVYPVKSLQGIDVSQSEIHAHGLAWDRRWMLVDAQQRFVTQRQLPALATISVALTSDALVLSHPTVEPISISLEEPKGNLRLVSVWSDHCKALPESEAVSEWLEAALGEPAKGVSLVRFATTFTRAVEDDFLAGGEAHTYFADGYPFLITTTGSLDALNNALVAGGNTPVPMNRFRPNIVVDCDEAWQEDGWATIESGSYQLTLRKPCQRCKITTVDQQTGTIPTQAEPLKTLLALNTQPHLKGAHFGQNATLTAGEGGVIRVGEVVSVTPREA
;
A
#
# COMPACT_ATOMS: atom_id res chain seq x y z
N MET A 1 -20.35 -10.81 -2.08
CA MET A 1 -19.71 -9.50 -2.39
C MET A 1 -18.78 -9.67 -3.58
N LYS A 2 -18.35 -8.60 -4.23
CA LYS A 2 -17.53 -8.68 -5.45
C LYS A 2 -16.29 -7.80 -5.31
N ILE A 3 -15.14 -8.26 -5.77
CA ILE A 3 -13.93 -7.45 -5.88
C ILE A 3 -14.11 -6.48 -7.05
N THR A 4 -14.01 -5.18 -6.79
CA THR A 4 -14.18 -4.13 -7.81
C THR A 4 -12.87 -3.53 -8.28
N GLN A 5 -11.82 -3.59 -7.47
CA GLN A 5 -10.50 -3.08 -7.81
C GLN A 5 -9.39 -3.89 -7.13
N LEU A 6 -8.33 -4.12 -7.87
CA LEU A 6 -7.06 -4.64 -7.38
C LEU A 6 -5.95 -3.66 -7.74
N THR A 7 -5.13 -3.27 -6.75
CA THR A 7 -4.02 -2.36 -6.98
C THR A 7 -2.74 -2.92 -6.35
N VAL A 8 -1.70 -3.01 -7.15
CA VAL A 8 -0.35 -3.36 -6.71
C VAL A 8 0.48 -2.08 -6.62
N TYR A 9 1.27 -1.95 -5.57
CA TYR A 9 2.19 -0.82 -5.36
C TYR A 9 3.63 -1.33 -5.34
N PRO A 10 4.28 -1.55 -6.49
CA PRO A 10 5.60 -2.20 -6.50
C PRO A 10 6.63 -1.45 -5.67
N VAL A 11 6.59 -0.12 -5.71
CA VAL A 11 7.49 0.75 -4.95
C VAL A 11 6.71 1.46 -3.84
N LYS A 12 7.20 1.33 -2.60
CA LYS A 12 6.62 2.05 -1.44
C LYS A 12 6.54 3.55 -1.74
N SER A 13 5.36 4.14 -1.57
CA SER A 13 5.08 5.58 -1.77
C SER A 13 5.08 6.10 -3.20
N LEU A 14 5.30 5.31 -4.24
CA LEU A 14 5.03 5.68 -5.62
C LEU A 14 3.60 5.33 -6.04
N GLN A 15 3.19 5.62 -7.27
CA GLN A 15 1.86 5.29 -7.77
C GLN A 15 1.61 3.78 -7.75
N GLY A 16 0.34 3.41 -7.63
CA GLY A 16 -0.12 2.03 -7.78
C GLY A 16 -0.45 1.69 -9.23
N ILE A 17 -0.49 0.42 -9.51
CA ILE A 17 -0.89 -0.17 -10.80
C ILE A 17 -2.20 -0.91 -10.57
N ASP A 18 -3.28 -0.49 -11.21
CA ASP A 18 -4.51 -1.25 -11.23
C ASP A 18 -4.36 -2.46 -12.14
N VAL A 19 -4.70 -3.63 -11.61
CA VAL A 19 -4.56 -4.90 -12.33
C VAL A 19 -5.90 -5.64 -12.38
N SER A 20 -6.16 -6.37 -13.44
CA SER A 20 -7.36 -7.22 -13.55
C SER A 20 -7.24 -8.51 -12.73
N GLN A 21 -6.02 -8.96 -12.49
CA GLN A 21 -5.71 -10.13 -11.65
C GLN A 21 -4.28 -10.06 -11.11
N SER A 22 -4.00 -10.79 -10.05
CA SER A 22 -2.67 -10.96 -9.47
C SER A 22 -2.55 -12.32 -8.80
N GLU A 23 -1.35 -12.88 -8.76
CA GLU A 23 -1.05 -13.95 -7.80
C GLU A 23 -1.06 -13.38 -6.38
N ILE A 24 -1.50 -14.23 -5.43
CA ILE A 24 -1.58 -13.88 -4.02
C ILE A 24 -0.57 -14.70 -3.23
N HIS A 25 0.23 -14.02 -2.43
CA HIS A 25 1.31 -14.60 -1.65
C HIS A 25 1.24 -14.18 -0.18
N ALA A 26 1.92 -14.89 0.70
CA ALA A 26 1.99 -14.54 2.12
C ALA A 26 2.48 -13.10 2.35
N HIS A 27 3.30 -12.56 1.46
CA HIS A 27 3.86 -11.21 1.52
C HIS A 27 3.00 -10.12 0.85
N GLY A 28 1.87 -10.47 0.25
CA GLY A 28 0.99 -9.57 -0.50
C GLY A 28 0.68 -10.04 -1.92
N LEU A 29 0.11 -9.16 -2.73
CA LEU A 29 -0.02 -9.40 -4.16
C LEU A 29 1.36 -9.45 -4.82
N ALA A 30 1.46 -10.18 -5.95
CA ALA A 30 2.71 -10.28 -6.69
C ALA A 30 3.34 -8.88 -6.93
N TRP A 31 4.62 -8.74 -6.59
CA TRP A 31 5.40 -7.49 -6.68
C TRP A 31 5.00 -6.36 -5.72
N ASP A 32 4.00 -6.51 -4.87
CA ASP A 32 3.55 -5.45 -3.97
C ASP A 32 4.65 -5.07 -2.95
N ARG A 33 4.98 -3.77 -2.88
CA ARG A 33 5.99 -3.17 -1.97
C ARG A 33 7.34 -3.90 -1.97
N ARG A 34 7.73 -4.44 -3.12
CA ARG A 34 9.01 -5.13 -3.30
C ARG A 34 10.19 -4.17 -3.29
N TRP A 35 9.96 -2.90 -3.65
CA TRP A 35 10.94 -1.82 -3.66
C TRP A 35 10.56 -0.69 -2.71
N MET A 36 11.60 0.04 -2.28
CA MET A 36 11.47 1.17 -1.38
C MET A 36 12.55 2.20 -1.66
N LEU A 37 12.22 3.48 -1.47
CA LEU A 37 13.18 4.56 -1.50
C LEU A 37 13.80 4.77 -0.12
N VAL A 38 15.10 4.99 -0.07
CA VAL A 38 15.84 5.28 1.17
C VAL A 38 16.71 6.52 1.03
N ASP A 39 16.93 7.21 2.16
CA ASP A 39 17.85 8.33 2.28
C ASP A 39 19.30 7.84 2.47
N ALA A 40 20.25 8.78 2.56
CA ALA A 40 21.67 8.50 2.79
C ALA A 40 21.94 7.76 4.12
N GLN A 41 21.01 7.82 5.09
CA GLN A 41 21.06 7.08 6.36
C GLN A 41 20.34 5.74 6.28
N GLN A 42 19.98 5.28 5.08
CA GLN A 42 19.26 4.02 4.82
C GLN A 42 17.88 3.95 5.49
N ARG A 43 17.25 5.10 5.74
CA ARG A 43 15.88 5.21 6.27
C ARG A 43 14.90 5.40 5.13
N PHE A 44 13.74 4.78 5.24
CA PHE A 44 12.70 4.88 4.21
C PHE A 44 12.21 6.31 3.97
N VAL A 45 12.08 6.67 2.68
CA VAL A 45 11.51 7.95 2.21
C VAL A 45 10.10 7.71 1.70
N THR A 46 9.18 8.58 2.08
CA THR A 46 7.75 8.44 1.74
C THR A 46 7.13 9.76 1.32
N GLN A 47 5.91 9.71 0.82
CA GLN A 47 5.09 10.91 0.54
C GLN A 47 4.88 11.81 1.78
N ARG A 48 5.18 11.35 3.00
CA ARG A 48 5.16 12.21 4.21
C ARG A 48 6.25 13.27 4.20
N GLN A 49 7.41 12.94 3.68
CA GLN A 49 8.56 13.83 3.54
C GLN A 49 8.59 14.49 2.15
N LEU A 50 8.26 13.72 1.12
CA LEU A 50 8.33 14.13 -0.29
C LEU A 50 7.01 13.77 -1.00
N PRO A 51 5.96 14.61 -0.89
CA PRO A 51 4.66 14.36 -1.50
C PRO A 51 4.73 14.16 -3.02
N ALA A 52 5.69 14.80 -3.71
CA ALA A 52 5.92 14.65 -5.14
C ALA A 52 6.23 13.22 -5.59
N LEU A 53 6.61 12.30 -4.69
CA LEU A 53 6.72 10.87 -5.01
C LEU A 53 5.42 10.29 -5.59
N ALA A 54 4.27 10.88 -5.27
CA ALA A 54 2.99 10.50 -5.83
C ALA A 54 2.87 10.73 -7.34
N THR A 55 3.73 11.56 -7.94
CA THR A 55 3.70 11.85 -9.39
C THR A 55 4.52 10.86 -10.22
N ILE A 56 5.33 10.01 -9.60
CA ILE A 56 6.08 8.99 -10.31
C ILE A 56 5.15 7.82 -10.65
N SER A 57 4.90 7.63 -11.92
CA SER A 57 4.14 6.49 -12.44
C SER A 57 5.00 5.24 -12.45
N VAL A 58 4.34 4.11 -12.21
CA VAL A 58 4.97 2.79 -12.13
C VAL A 58 4.27 1.84 -13.07
N ALA A 59 5.03 1.07 -13.84
CA ALA A 59 4.53 -0.03 -14.65
C ALA A 59 5.40 -1.28 -14.46
N LEU A 60 4.81 -2.45 -14.65
CA LEU A 60 5.51 -3.74 -14.68
C LEU A 60 5.38 -4.33 -16.09
N THR A 61 6.49 -4.70 -16.68
CA THR A 61 6.56 -5.53 -17.90
C THR A 61 6.89 -6.97 -17.51
N SER A 62 7.10 -7.83 -18.49
CA SER A 62 7.54 -9.23 -18.23
C SER A 62 8.93 -9.32 -17.57
N ASP A 63 9.76 -8.29 -17.71
CA ASP A 63 11.19 -8.31 -17.35
C ASP A 63 11.67 -7.06 -16.58
N ALA A 64 10.85 -6.02 -16.49
CA ALA A 64 11.24 -4.77 -15.88
C ALA A 64 10.14 -4.08 -15.04
N LEU A 65 10.58 -3.39 -13.99
CA LEU A 65 9.88 -2.29 -13.34
C LEU A 65 10.24 -1.01 -14.10
N VAL A 66 9.24 -0.28 -14.59
CA VAL A 66 9.43 0.97 -15.31
C VAL A 66 8.93 2.12 -14.46
N LEU A 67 9.77 3.13 -14.24
CA LEU A 67 9.40 4.38 -13.59
C LEU A 67 9.32 5.49 -14.65
N SER A 68 8.27 6.30 -14.58
CA SER A 68 8.03 7.40 -15.53
C SER A 68 7.65 8.68 -14.78
N HIS A 69 8.11 9.81 -15.30
CA HIS A 69 7.72 11.14 -14.83
C HIS A 69 7.67 12.10 -16.03
N PRO A 70 6.76 13.12 -16.05
CA PRO A 70 6.58 13.97 -17.23
C PRO A 70 7.81 14.79 -17.65
N THR A 71 8.79 15.00 -16.75
CA THR A 71 9.96 15.87 -16.99
C THR A 71 11.20 15.14 -17.46
N VAL A 72 11.21 13.80 -17.43
CA VAL A 72 12.38 12.96 -17.75
C VAL A 72 11.96 11.71 -18.50
N GLU A 73 12.85 11.16 -19.33
CA GLU A 73 12.60 9.89 -20.00
C GLU A 73 12.43 8.74 -18.99
N PRO A 74 11.56 7.76 -19.28
CA PRO A 74 11.36 6.62 -18.40
C PRO A 74 12.64 5.83 -18.16
N ILE A 75 12.76 5.25 -16.95
CA ILE A 75 13.85 4.34 -16.60
C ILE A 75 13.31 2.93 -16.33
N SER A 76 14.01 1.93 -16.87
CA SER A 76 13.69 0.51 -16.69
C SER A 76 14.67 -0.15 -15.73
N ILE A 77 14.14 -0.95 -14.79
CA ILE A 77 14.87 -1.65 -13.74
C ILE A 77 14.54 -3.13 -13.90
N SER A 78 15.54 -3.98 -14.15
CA SER A 78 15.32 -5.41 -14.35
C SER A 78 14.57 -6.06 -13.17
N LEU A 79 13.67 -6.99 -13.44
CA LEU A 79 13.02 -7.81 -12.41
C LEU A 79 13.97 -8.89 -11.85
N GLU A 80 15.06 -9.23 -12.54
CA GLU A 80 16.10 -10.08 -11.98
C GLU A 80 16.72 -9.40 -10.75
N GLU A 81 16.91 -10.17 -9.68
CA GLU A 81 17.49 -9.65 -8.45
C GLU A 81 18.93 -9.16 -8.69
N PRO A 82 19.27 -7.90 -8.34
CA PRO A 82 20.60 -7.37 -8.61
C PRO A 82 21.64 -8.09 -7.78
N LYS A 83 22.82 -8.31 -8.40
CA LYS A 83 23.98 -8.86 -7.70
C LYS A 83 24.66 -7.74 -6.90
N GLY A 84 24.95 -7.98 -5.64
CA GLY A 84 25.59 -6.97 -4.81
C GLY A 84 25.60 -7.29 -3.32
N ASN A 85 26.17 -6.38 -2.55
CA ASN A 85 26.17 -6.48 -1.10
C ASN A 85 24.84 -6.02 -0.51
N LEU A 86 24.30 -6.81 0.40
CA LEU A 86 23.13 -6.46 1.17
C LEU A 86 23.37 -5.19 2.00
N ARG A 87 22.39 -4.31 2.01
CA ARG A 87 22.34 -3.14 2.90
C ARG A 87 21.29 -3.37 3.97
N LEU A 88 21.56 -2.86 5.16
CA LEU A 88 20.57 -2.79 6.23
C LEU A 88 19.79 -1.48 6.06
N VAL A 89 18.47 -1.57 5.86
CA VAL A 89 17.57 -0.43 5.70
C VAL A 89 16.50 -0.44 6.76
N SER A 90 15.94 0.72 7.09
CA SER A 90 14.91 0.83 8.14
C SER A 90 13.54 1.14 7.55
N VAL A 91 12.52 0.44 8.03
CA VAL A 91 11.09 0.72 7.84
C VAL A 91 10.46 0.85 9.21
N TRP A 92 10.12 2.06 9.65
CA TRP A 92 9.71 2.34 11.03
C TRP A 92 10.78 1.89 12.02
N SER A 93 10.43 1.03 12.97
CA SER A 93 11.35 0.40 13.92
C SER A 93 12.08 -0.81 13.36
N ASP A 94 11.64 -1.35 12.23
CA ASP A 94 12.18 -2.59 11.67
C ASP A 94 13.43 -2.34 10.85
N HIS A 95 14.32 -3.33 10.87
CA HIS A 95 15.52 -3.36 10.03
C HIS A 95 15.41 -4.50 9.03
N CYS A 96 15.53 -4.19 7.75
CA CYS A 96 15.41 -5.14 6.66
C CYS A 96 16.71 -5.24 5.87
N LYS A 97 17.01 -6.43 5.32
CA LYS A 97 18.08 -6.57 4.33
C LYS A 97 17.54 -6.28 2.94
N ALA A 98 18.24 -5.42 2.23
CA ALA A 98 17.86 -4.96 0.89
C ALA A 98 19.06 -4.92 -0.05
N LEU A 99 18.81 -5.05 -1.33
CA LEU A 99 19.78 -4.88 -2.40
C LEU A 99 19.59 -3.50 -3.05
N PRO A 100 20.65 -2.70 -3.21
CA PRO A 100 20.55 -1.44 -3.92
C PRO A 100 20.33 -1.69 -5.41
N GLU A 101 19.46 -0.87 -6.02
CA GLU A 101 19.39 -0.74 -7.47
C GLU A 101 20.52 0.13 -8.00
N SER A 102 20.63 0.27 -9.32
CA SER A 102 21.71 1.04 -9.95
C SER A 102 21.69 2.52 -9.54
N GLU A 103 22.86 3.16 -9.54
CA GLU A 103 22.99 4.60 -9.27
C GLU A 103 22.21 5.46 -10.28
N ALA A 104 22.08 4.99 -11.52
CA ALA A 104 21.29 5.66 -12.55
C ALA A 104 19.83 5.90 -12.11
N VAL A 105 19.25 5.04 -11.24
CA VAL A 105 17.91 5.27 -10.69
C VAL A 105 17.91 6.44 -9.70
N SER A 106 18.96 6.61 -8.93
CA SER A 106 19.09 7.74 -8.00
C SER A 106 19.25 9.07 -8.76
N GLU A 107 20.06 9.07 -9.82
CA GLU A 107 20.21 10.22 -10.72
C GLU A 107 18.90 10.56 -11.42
N TRP A 108 18.15 9.55 -11.86
CA TRP A 108 16.85 9.72 -12.47
C TRP A 108 15.82 10.32 -11.49
N LEU A 109 15.81 9.88 -10.23
CA LEU A 109 14.94 10.43 -9.19
C LEU A 109 15.24 11.90 -8.92
N GLU A 110 16.52 12.27 -8.84
CA GLU A 110 16.94 13.66 -8.67
C GLU A 110 16.56 14.53 -9.90
N ALA A 111 16.73 14.01 -11.11
CA ALA A 111 16.31 14.68 -12.33
C ALA A 111 14.79 14.89 -12.41
N ALA A 112 13.99 13.90 -11.95
CA ALA A 112 12.54 13.96 -11.97
C ALA A 112 11.95 14.90 -10.92
N LEU A 113 12.49 14.90 -9.69
CA LEU A 113 11.90 15.55 -8.51
C LEU A 113 12.75 16.73 -7.97
N GLY A 114 13.96 16.96 -8.52
CA GLY A 114 14.86 18.03 -8.12
C GLY A 114 15.58 17.78 -6.79
N GLU A 115 16.13 18.86 -6.22
CA GLU A 115 16.93 18.85 -4.98
C GLU A 115 16.28 18.07 -3.80
N PRO A 116 14.94 18.06 -3.59
CA PRO A 116 14.33 17.25 -2.52
C PRO A 116 14.55 15.74 -2.64
N ALA A 117 14.88 15.22 -3.83
CA ALA A 117 15.21 13.81 -4.07
C ALA A 117 16.71 13.51 -4.07
N LYS A 118 17.55 14.50 -3.85
CA LYS A 118 19.01 14.34 -3.83
C LYS A 118 19.45 13.33 -2.76
N GLY A 119 20.26 12.36 -3.17
CA GLY A 119 20.75 11.30 -2.29
C GLY A 119 19.72 10.25 -1.93
N VAL A 120 18.52 10.28 -2.54
CA VAL A 120 17.54 9.20 -2.43
C VAL A 120 17.92 8.07 -3.37
N SER A 121 17.90 6.84 -2.90
CA SER A 121 18.19 5.66 -3.69
C SER A 121 17.06 4.61 -3.61
N LEU A 122 16.93 3.80 -4.66
CA LEU A 122 15.98 2.71 -4.71
C LEU A 122 16.64 1.43 -4.21
N VAL A 123 15.95 0.70 -3.35
CA VAL A 123 16.38 -0.61 -2.85
C VAL A 123 15.29 -1.64 -3.05
N ARG A 124 15.70 -2.89 -3.27
CA ARG A 124 14.82 -4.06 -3.38
C ARG A 124 14.93 -4.92 -2.13
N PHE A 125 13.83 -5.40 -1.63
CA PHE A 125 13.78 -6.34 -0.51
C PHE A 125 14.52 -7.63 -0.90
N ALA A 126 15.49 -8.07 -0.09
CA ALA A 126 16.29 -9.26 -0.38
C ALA A 126 15.45 -10.54 -0.21
N THR A 127 15.45 -11.43 -1.21
CA THR A 127 14.72 -12.72 -1.13
C THR A 127 15.21 -13.63 0.01
N THR A 128 16.44 -13.42 0.47
CA THR A 128 17.05 -14.17 1.58
C THR A 128 16.70 -13.63 2.97
N PHE A 129 15.85 -12.61 3.05
CA PHE A 129 15.42 -11.99 4.30
C PHE A 129 13.92 -12.12 4.49
N THR A 130 13.49 -12.24 5.73
CA THR A 130 12.07 -12.28 6.11
C THR A 130 11.78 -11.17 7.10
N ARG A 131 10.71 -10.40 6.87
CA ARG A 131 10.21 -9.40 7.80
C ARG A 131 8.88 -9.88 8.36
N ALA A 132 8.85 -10.15 9.66
CA ALA A 132 7.62 -10.55 10.35
C ALA A 132 6.63 -9.39 10.47
N VAL A 133 5.34 -9.71 10.44
CA VAL A 133 4.24 -8.83 10.87
C VAL A 133 4.18 -8.86 12.39
N GLU A 134 3.76 -7.73 13.03
CA GLU A 134 3.58 -7.67 14.49
C GLU A 134 2.60 -8.74 14.99
N ASP A 135 2.99 -9.46 16.05
CA ASP A 135 2.26 -10.63 16.57
C ASP A 135 0.93 -10.31 17.25
N ASP A 136 0.75 -9.09 17.74
CA ASP A 136 -0.39 -8.68 18.60
C ASP A 136 -1.76 -9.03 18.02
N PHE A 137 -1.89 -9.12 16.71
CA PHE A 137 -3.15 -9.38 16.01
C PHE A 137 -3.14 -10.67 15.16
N LEU A 138 -2.11 -11.51 15.29
CA LEU A 138 -1.97 -12.73 14.50
C LEU A 138 -2.61 -13.97 15.16
N ALA A 139 -3.08 -13.85 16.41
CA ALA A 139 -3.67 -14.95 17.18
C ALA A 139 -2.78 -16.21 17.20
N GLY A 140 -1.46 -16.03 17.35
CA GLY A 140 -0.47 -17.12 17.40
C GLY A 140 -0.02 -17.64 16.02
N GLY A 141 -0.52 -17.05 14.92
CA GLY A 141 -0.01 -17.35 13.57
C GLY A 141 1.23 -16.53 13.22
N GLU A 142 1.87 -16.89 12.13
CA GLU A 142 2.96 -16.13 11.54
C GLU A 142 2.51 -15.46 10.25
N ALA A 143 2.97 -14.25 10.00
CA ALA A 143 2.77 -13.55 8.73
C ALA A 143 3.98 -12.68 8.39
N HIS A 144 4.20 -12.46 7.12
CA HIS A 144 5.35 -11.73 6.61
C HIS A 144 4.91 -10.64 5.64
N THR A 145 5.77 -9.63 5.47
CA THR A 145 5.55 -8.60 4.48
C THR A 145 6.89 -8.11 3.93
N TYR A 146 6.86 -7.45 2.78
CA TYR A 146 8.03 -6.74 2.25
C TYR A 146 8.14 -5.34 2.87
N PHE A 147 8.13 -4.28 2.08
CA PHE A 147 8.24 -2.90 2.56
C PHE A 147 6.87 -2.24 2.84
N ALA A 148 5.78 -3.01 2.99
CA ALA A 148 4.52 -2.45 3.47
C ALA A 148 4.67 -1.84 4.87
N ASP A 149 3.71 -1.02 5.32
CA ASP A 149 3.86 -0.37 6.63
C ASP A 149 3.81 -1.38 7.78
N GLY A 150 2.93 -2.37 7.74
CA GLY A 150 2.86 -3.41 8.77
C GLY A 150 2.24 -4.72 8.28
N TYR A 151 1.34 -4.67 7.32
CA TYR A 151 0.60 -5.83 6.82
C TYR A 151 0.69 -5.97 5.31
N PRO A 152 0.62 -7.21 4.78
CA PRO A 152 0.74 -7.46 3.34
C PRO A 152 -0.47 -7.00 2.52
N PHE A 153 -1.66 -6.90 3.12
CA PHE A 153 -2.88 -6.50 2.42
C PHE A 153 -3.62 -5.40 3.15
N LEU A 154 -4.17 -4.46 2.38
CA LEU A 154 -5.17 -3.50 2.84
C LEU A 154 -6.45 -3.74 2.03
N ILE A 155 -7.54 -4.00 2.73
CA ILE A 155 -8.88 -4.22 2.18
C ILE A 155 -9.77 -3.05 2.55
N THR A 156 -10.51 -2.53 1.60
CA THR A 156 -11.47 -1.43 1.78
C THR A 156 -12.77 -1.74 1.04
N THR A 157 -13.82 -0.99 1.32
CA THR A 157 -15.11 -1.14 0.65
C THR A 157 -15.54 0.15 -0.04
N THR A 158 -16.39 0.01 -1.07
CA THR A 158 -16.99 1.15 -1.78
C THR A 158 -17.90 1.97 -0.84
N GLY A 159 -18.74 1.31 -0.03
CA GLY A 159 -19.64 1.99 0.90
C GLY A 159 -18.94 2.80 1.98
N SER A 160 -17.76 2.34 2.47
CA SER A 160 -16.95 3.11 3.42
C SER A 160 -16.37 4.37 2.79
N LEU A 161 -15.94 4.31 1.51
CA LEU A 161 -15.51 5.49 0.78
C LEU A 161 -16.67 6.47 0.55
N ASP A 162 -17.85 5.98 0.18
CA ASP A 162 -19.02 6.80 -0.05
C ASP A 162 -19.46 7.52 1.24
N ALA A 163 -19.45 6.82 2.38
CA ALA A 163 -19.78 7.42 3.67
C ALA A 163 -18.77 8.52 4.06
N LEU A 164 -17.48 8.27 3.85
CA LEU A 164 -16.45 9.29 4.08
C LEU A 164 -16.65 10.50 3.16
N ASN A 165 -16.89 10.28 1.86
CA ASN A 165 -17.07 11.34 0.88
C ASN A 165 -18.35 12.17 1.17
N ASN A 166 -19.43 11.53 1.59
CA ASN A 166 -20.63 12.23 2.04
C ASN A 166 -20.35 13.12 3.26
N ALA A 167 -19.57 12.65 4.23
CA ALA A 167 -19.16 13.44 5.38
C ALA A 167 -18.23 14.61 4.99
N LEU A 168 -17.31 14.41 4.06
CA LEU A 168 -16.46 15.47 3.51
C LEU A 168 -17.30 16.57 2.86
N VAL A 169 -18.23 16.19 1.98
CA VAL A 169 -19.13 17.13 1.29
C VAL A 169 -20.02 17.90 2.29
N ALA A 170 -20.57 17.22 3.28
CA ALA A 170 -21.35 17.86 4.35
C ALA A 170 -20.51 18.86 5.16
N GLY A 171 -19.20 18.61 5.29
CA GLY A 171 -18.24 19.53 5.91
C GLY A 171 -17.70 20.62 4.97
N GLY A 172 -18.21 20.75 3.74
CA GLY A 172 -17.76 21.73 2.75
C GLY A 172 -16.43 21.39 2.06
N ASN A 173 -16.00 20.13 2.14
CA ASN A 173 -14.77 19.63 1.52
C ASN A 173 -15.09 18.87 0.22
N THR A 174 -14.07 18.66 -0.61
CA THR A 174 -14.19 17.86 -1.84
C THR A 174 -14.05 16.36 -1.54
N PRO A 175 -14.79 15.49 -2.27
CA PRO A 175 -14.60 14.06 -2.21
C PRO A 175 -13.16 13.65 -2.54
N VAL A 176 -12.72 12.53 -1.97
CA VAL A 176 -11.41 11.94 -2.25
C VAL A 176 -11.56 10.61 -2.95
N PRO A 177 -10.66 10.26 -3.89
CA PRO A 177 -10.68 8.96 -4.54
C PRO A 177 -10.09 7.87 -3.62
N MET A 178 -10.42 6.60 -3.90
CA MET A 178 -9.96 5.43 -3.16
C MET A 178 -8.44 5.33 -3.09
N ASN A 179 -7.73 5.76 -4.14
CA ASN A 179 -6.26 5.68 -4.20
C ASN A 179 -5.52 6.51 -3.12
N ARG A 180 -6.21 7.45 -2.43
CA ARG A 180 -5.67 8.16 -1.25
C ARG A 180 -5.30 7.20 -0.12
N PHE A 181 -6.05 6.09 -0.02
CA PHE A 181 -5.88 5.08 1.02
C PHE A 181 -4.96 3.94 0.61
N ARG A 182 -4.64 3.83 -0.69
CA ARG A 182 -3.70 2.86 -1.25
C ARG A 182 -4.05 1.40 -0.91
N PRO A 183 -5.33 0.98 -1.06
CA PRO A 183 -5.72 -0.40 -0.81
C PRO A 183 -5.16 -1.34 -1.88
N ASN A 184 -4.99 -2.62 -1.51
CA ASN A 184 -4.71 -3.68 -2.46
C ASN A 184 -6.00 -4.24 -3.06
N ILE A 185 -7.06 -4.33 -2.26
CA ILE A 185 -8.33 -4.95 -2.62
C ILE A 185 -9.46 -4.01 -2.24
N VAL A 186 -10.32 -3.69 -3.20
CA VAL A 186 -11.58 -2.98 -2.95
C VAL A 186 -12.73 -3.94 -3.19
N VAL A 187 -13.61 -4.05 -2.21
CA VAL A 187 -14.80 -4.91 -2.28
C VAL A 187 -16.05 -4.04 -2.42
N ASP A 188 -16.95 -4.45 -3.29
CA ASP A 188 -18.27 -3.84 -3.44
C ASP A 188 -19.14 -4.17 -2.23
N CYS A 189 -19.58 -3.13 -1.55
CA CYS A 189 -20.42 -3.23 -0.36
C CYS A 189 -21.19 -1.92 -0.19
N ASP A 190 -22.52 -2.01 -0.12
CA ASP A 190 -23.39 -0.83 0.02
C ASP A 190 -23.38 -0.25 1.45
N GLU A 191 -23.09 -1.08 2.45
CA GLU A 191 -23.05 -0.67 3.85
C GLU A 191 -21.66 -0.15 4.22
N ALA A 192 -21.63 1.06 4.80
CA ALA A 192 -20.41 1.68 5.28
C ALA A 192 -19.82 0.94 6.49
N TRP A 193 -18.52 0.79 6.52
CA TRP A 193 -17.74 0.23 7.63
C TRP A 193 -18.05 -1.24 7.92
N GLN A 194 -18.71 -1.94 6.99
CA GLN A 194 -19.06 -3.35 7.17
C GLN A 194 -17.81 -4.24 7.28
N GLU A 195 -16.72 -3.85 6.59
CA GLU A 195 -15.43 -4.54 6.68
C GLU A 195 -14.83 -4.57 8.09
N ASP A 196 -15.26 -3.67 8.98
CA ASP A 196 -14.81 -3.66 10.38
C ASP A 196 -15.32 -4.86 11.17
N GLY A 197 -16.45 -5.43 10.74
CA GLY A 197 -17.06 -6.64 11.33
C GLY A 197 -16.62 -7.95 10.67
N TRP A 198 -15.76 -7.94 9.65
CA TRP A 198 -15.36 -9.18 8.96
C TRP A 198 -14.16 -9.86 9.64
N ALA A 199 -14.24 -11.17 9.82
CA ALA A 199 -13.12 -12.00 10.23
C ALA A 199 -12.28 -12.45 9.02
N THR A 200 -12.96 -12.97 7.98
CA THR A 200 -12.30 -13.46 6.77
C THR A 200 -13.00 -13.00 5.50
N ILE A 201 -12.23 -12.93 4.44
CA ILE A 201 -12.70 -12.88 3.05
C ILE A 201 -12.10 -14.09 2.35
N GLU A 202 -12.93 -14.84 1.63
CA GLU A 202 -12.49 -16.04 0.94
C GLU A 202 -13.12 -16.21 -0.44
N SER A 203 -12.40 -16.88 -1.30
CA SER A 203 -12.90 -17.48 -2.55
C SER A 203 -12.52 -18.96 -2.56
N GLY A 204 -12.87 -19.69 -3.63
CA GLY A 204 -12.48 -21.09 -3.77
C GLY A 204 -10.97 -21.36 -3.79
N SER A 205 -10.12 -20.34 -3.97
CA SER A 205 -8.68 -20.47 -4.18
C SER A 205 -7.81 -19.83 -3.10
N TYR A 206 -8.35 -18.98 -2.23
CA TYR A 206 -7.59 -18.33 -1.15
C TYR A 206 -8.50 -17.90 0.00
N GLN A 207 -7.87 -17.64 1.17
CA GLN A 207 -8.52 -17.02 2.31
C GLN A 207 -7.62 -15.92 2.88
N LEU A 208 -8.21 -14.73 3.09
CA LEU A 208 -7.60 -13.60 3.78
C LEU A 208 -8.26 -13.42 5.14
N THR A 209 -7.46 -13.35 6.20
CA THR A 209 -7.95 -13.01 7.55
C THR A 209 -7.71 -11.55 7.83
N LEU A 210 -8.78 -10.82 8.16
CA LEU A 210 -8.71 -9.41 8.55
C LEU A 210 -8.23 -9.32 9.99
N ARG A 211 -7.17 -8.55 10.23
CA ARG A 211 -6.45 -8.56 11.50
C ARG A 211 -6.80 -7.37 12.37
N LYS A 212 -6.64 -6.17 11.84
CA LYS A 212 -6.93 -4.93 12.56
C LYS A 212 -7.33 -3.79 11.63
N PRO A 213 -8.11 -2.80 12.12
CA PRO A 213 -8.36 -1.57 11.38
C PRO A 213 -7.05 -0.89 10.99
N CYS A 214 -7.01 -0.34 9.78
CA CYS A 214 -5.82 0.36 9.29
C CYS A 214 -5.83 1.82 9.76
N GLN A 215 -4.93 2.15 10.68
CA GLN A 215 -4.71 3.53 11.10
C GLN A 215 -4.12 4.35 9.96
N ARG A 216 -4.72 5.49 9.69
CA ARG A 216 -4.34 6.36 8.58
C ARG A 216 -3.41 7.48 9.04
N CYS A 217 -2.48 7.82 8.18
CA CYS A 217 -1.51 8.90 8.41
C CYS A 217 -1.66 9.98 7.35
N LYS A 218 -0.87 11.05 7.46
CA LYS A 218 -0.92 12.21 6.54
C LYS A 218 -0.67 11.89 5.06
N ILE A 219 -0.23 10.68 4.68
CA ILE A 219 -0.13 10.28 3.26
C ILE A 219 -1.50 10.37 2.57
N THR A 220 -2.59 10.10 3.28
CA THR A 220 -3.94 10.19 2.72
C THR A 220 -4.34 11.62 2.32
N THR A 221 -3.65 12.64 2.83
CA THR A 221 -3.88 14.04 2.44
C THR A 221 -3.21 14.41 1.11
N VAL A 222 -2.27 13.59 0.63
CA VAL A 222 -1.54 13.83 -0.63
C VAL A 222 -2.40 13.44 -1.83
N ASP A 223 -2.58 14.36 -2.75
CA ASP A 223 -3.20 14.06 -4.05
C ASP A 223 -2.28 13.16 -4.88
N GLN A 224 -2.78 11.98 -5.26
CA GLN A 224 -1.97 10.96 -5.91
C GLN A 224 -1.68 11.24 -7.40
N GLN A 225 -2.33 12.27 -7.98
CA GLN A 225 -2.06 12.71 -9.36
C GLN A 225 -1.08 13.89 -9.38
N THR A 226 -1.24 14.83 -8.46
CA THR A 226 -0.48 16.08 -8.47
C THR A 226 0.67 16.11 -7.46
N GLY A 227 0.74 15.19 -6.52
CA GLY A 227 1.72 15.19 -5.44
C GLY A 227 1.57 16.40 -4.49
N THR A 228 0.41 17.04 -4.47
CA THR A 228 0.14 18.21 -3.61
C THR A 228 -0.80 17.85 -2.47
N ILE A 229 -0.93 18.75 -1.50
CA ILE A 229 -1.88 18.64 -0.39
C ILE A 229 -2.93 19.74 -0.58
N PRO A 230 -4.06 19.45 -1.28
CA PRO A 230 -5.03 20.49 -1.66
C PRO A 230 -5.77 21.07 -0.46
N THR A 231 -6.07 20.25 0.54
CA THR A 231 -6.74 20.69 1.78
C THR A 231 -6.01 20.11 2.97
N GLN A 232 -5.45 20.97 3.82
CA GLN A 232 -4.70 20.51 4.98
C GLN A 232 -5.59 19.70 5.93
N ALA A 233 -5.03 18.60 6.42
CA ALA A 233 -5.65 17.66 7.35
C ALA A 233 -6.79 16.79 6.77
N GLU A 234 -7.36 17.06 5.59
CA GLU A 234 -8.36 16.16 4.99
C GLU A 234 -7.72 15.05 4.15
N PRO A 235 -8.28 13.83 4.16
CA PRO A 235 -9.51 13.38 4.81
C PRO A 235 -9.34 12.94 6.29
N LEU A 236 -8.16 13.10 6.90
CA LEU A 236 -7.88 12.62 8.27
C LEU A 236 -8.77 13.27 9.33
N LYS A 237 -9.03 14.57 9.21
CA LYS A 237 -9.88 15.31 10.15
C LYS A 237 -11.31 14.76 10.13
N THR A 238 -11.85 14.54 8.94
CA THR A 238 -13.19 13.95 8.78
C THR A 238 -13.24 12.52 9.29
N LEU A 239 -12.24 11.68 9.00
CA LEU A 239 -12.14 10.31 9.57
C LEU A 239 -12.07 10.30 11.09
N LEU A 240 -11.33 11.24 11.69
CA LEU A 240 -11.29 11.39 13.16
C LEU A 240 -12.66 11.76 13.74
N ALA A 241 -13.39 12.65 13.04
CA ALA A 241 -14.74 13.06 13.47
C ALA A 241 -15.76 11.92 13.34
N LEU A 242 -15.66 11.08 12.30
CA LEU A 242 -16.50 9.89 12.12
C LEU A 242 -16.26 8.85 13.23
N ASN A 243 -15.03 8.77 13.76
CA ASN A 243 -14.66 7.90 14.89
C ASN A 243 -15.19 6.46 14.76
N THR A 244 -14.99 5.85 13.58
CA THR A 244 -15.49 4.51 13.26
C THR A 244 -14.91 3.42 14.17
N GLN A 245 -13.79 3.70 14.85
CA GLN A 245 -13.11 2.80 15.79
C GLN A 245 -12.94 3.49 17.15
N PRO A 246 -14.02 3.66 17.96
CA PRO A 246 -14.00 4.46 19.18
C PRO A 246 -13.05 3.94 20.25
N HIS A 247 -12.64 2.66 20.19
CA HIS A 247 -11.71 2.04 21.12
C HIS A 247 -10.24 2.20 20.73
N LEU A 248 -9.96 2.72 19.53
CA LEU A 248 -8.63 2.91 18.98
C LEU A 248 -8.30 4.39 18.82
N LYS A 249 -7.04 4.74 19.00
CA LYS A 249 -6.57 6.12 18.77
C LYS A 249 -6.30 6.37 17.29
N GLY A 250 -6.75 7.52 16.78
CA GLY A 250 -6.44 7.98 15.43
C GLY A 250 -7.55 7.75 14.42
N ALA A 251 -7.31 8.14 13.19
CA ALA A 251 -8.20 7.95 12.06
C ALA A 251 -8.02 6.54 11.49
N HIS A 252 -9.11 5.84 11.16
CA HIS A 252 -9.07 4.50 10.60
C HIS A 252 -9.88 4.45 9.29
N PHE A 253 -9.39 3.65 8.34
CA PHE A 253 -10.08 3.37 7.08
C PHE A 253 -9.54 2.09 6.47
N GLY A 254 -10.42 1.09 6.29
CA GLY A 254 -10.11 -0.24 5.79
C GLY A 254 -9.43 -1.15 6.81
N GLN A 255 -9.24 -2.39 6.43
CA GLN A 255 -8.73 -3.47 7.28
C GLN A 255 -7.41 -4.01 6.76
N ASN A 256 -6.43 -4.12 7.65
CA ASN A 256 -5.21 -4.87 7.40
C ASN A 256 -5.51 -6.38 7.42
N ALA A 257 -4.94 -7.12 6.49
CA ALA A 257 -5.18 -8.56 6.38
C ALA A 257 -3.91 -9.35 6.06
N THR A 258 -3.97 -10.65 6.32
CA THR A 258 -2.93 -11.63 5.99
C THR A 258 -3.53 -12.79 5.21
N LEU A 259 -2.75 -13.42 4.34
CA LEU A 259 -3.13 -14.66 3.68
C LEU A 259 -3.06 -15.81 4.69
N THR A 260 -4.15 -16.59 4.82
CA THR A 260 -4.21 -17.75 5.72
C THR A 260 -4.41 -19.08 4.98
N ALA A 261 -4.80 -19.03 3.71
CA ALA A 261 -4.81 -20.19 2.83
C ALA A 261 -4.70 -19.76 1.37
N GLY A 262 -4.21 -20.64 0.50
CA GLY A 262 -4.19 -20.43 -0.96
C GLY A 262 -2.98 -19.66 -1.50
N GLU A 263 -1.80 -19.87 -0.91
CA GLU A 263 -0.52 -19.35 -1.45
C GLU A 263 -0.36 -19.73 -2.93
N GLY A 264 -0.02 -18.74 -3.77
CA GLY A 264 0.09 -18.91 -5.22
C GLY A 264 -1.25 -18.95 -5.97
N GLY A 265 -2.36 -18.78 -5.25
CA GLY A 265 -3.67 -18.60 -5.88
C GLY A 265 -3.77 -17.31 -6.68
N VAL A 266 -4.81 -17.15 -7.48
CA VAL A 266 -5.03 -15.96 -8.31
C VAL A 266 -6.31 -15.27 -7.89
N ILE A 267 -6.19 -14.00 -7.49
CA ILE A 267 -7.30 -13.09 -7.19
C ILE A 267 -7.64 -12.26 -8.42
N ARG A 268 -8.93 -11.99 -8.68
CA ARG A 268 -9.40 -11.29 -9.89
C ARG A 268 -10.42 -10.20 -9.58
N VAL A 269 -10.38 -9.12 -10.34
CA VAL A 269 -11.47 -8.16 -10.39
C VAL A 269 -12.71 -8.83 -10.94
N GLY A 270 -13.86 -8.57 -10.33
CA GLY A 270 -15.15 -9.20 -10.66
C GLY A 270 -15.40 -10.53 -9.96
N GLU A 271 -14.42 -11.08 -9.25
CA GLU A 271 -14.55 -12.28 -8.46
C GLU A 271 -15.55 -12.10 -7.30
N VAL A 272 -16.39 -13.11 -7.09
CA VAL A 272 -17.30 -13.15 -5.95
C VAL A 272 -16.59 -13.76 -4.75
N VAL A 273 -16.63 -13.06 -3.64
CA VAL A 273 -16.05 -13.50 -2.38
C VAL A 273 -17.11 -13.67 -1.30
N SER A 274 -16.90 -14.64 -0.43
CA SER A 274 -17.66 -14.83 0.81
C SER A 274 -16.95 -14.10 1.94
N VAL A 275 -17.72 -13.61 2.91
CA VAL A 275 -17.19 -13.03 4.14
C VAL A 275 -17.73 -13.80 5.34
N THR A 276 -16.87 -14.02 6.33
CA THR A 276 -17.25 -14.55 7.63
C THR A 276 -17.22 -13.38 8.62
N PRO A 277 -18.30 -13.12 9.38
CA PRO A 277 -18.28 -12.08 10.41
C PRO A 277 -17.37 -12.48 11.58
N ARG A 278 -16.89 -11.48 12.31
CA ARG A 278 -16.23 -11.71 13.61
C ARG A 278 -17.25 -12.20 14.61
N GLU A 279 -16.86 -13.16 15.42
CA GLU A 279 -17.62 -13.55 16.60
C GLU A 279 -17.71 -12.37 17.56
N ALA A 280 -18.90 -12.15 18.15
CA ALA A 280 -19.20 -11.06 19.05
C ALA A 280 -18.51 -11.25 20.43
#